data_bcced5f520df8a8281158ac4e323c27a
#
_entry.id   bcced5f520df8a8281158ac4e323c27a
#
_cell.length_a   1.000
_cell.length_b   1.000
_cell.length_c   1.000
_cell.angle_alpha   90.00
_cell.angle_beta   90.00
_cell.angle_gamma   90.00
#
_symmetry.space_group_name_H-M   'P 1'
#
loop_
_entity.id
_entity.type
_entity.pdbx_description
1 polymer ?
#
loop_
_entity_poly.entity_id
_entity_poly.type
_entity_poly.pdbx_seq_one_letter_code
_entity_poly.pdbx_strand_id
1 'polypeptide(L)'
;MLTCSVATGSHYNHFLLLDAQSVEVVLVSPRNPLNIGAVARAMANFGFDRLTVVAPYEAHWREARSAVGAPELLQGAKESPTLAEAVAGCTLVIGTGTLTRRKPEQRVVALPDLAPLVQEELARGGRIALVFGPEKHGLTREDLSWCQLLVEIPTDARQPSMNLGQAVAVCLYELASREVAAQLAGSAEVPAQEAEDSPAAAASGSLDLLAGAIEEAMAASGYSPRSMQGANRHDLRLLLRRLAPSERDTRRILGLFRRILFRLRRGPD
;
A
#
# COMPACT_ATOMS: atom_id res chain seq x y z
N MET A 1 -36.89 -44.87 12.59
CA MET A 1 -36.90 -43.40 12.26
C MET A 1 -35.57 -42.82 12.58
N LEU A 2 -34.72 -42.67 11.58
CA LEU A 2 -33.42 -42.05 11.67
C LEU A 2 -33.57 -40.58 11.22
N THR A 3 -33.47 -39.65 12.14
CA THR A 3 -33.48 -38.22 11.85
C THR A 3 -32.14 -37.81 11.34
N CYS A 4 -32.05 -37.51 10.05
CA CYS A 4 -30.87 -36.90 9.42
C CYS A 4 -30.85 -35.42 9.79
N SER A 5 -29.95 -35.05 10.71
CA SER A 5 -29.66 -33.66 11.04
C SER A 5 -28.79 -33.10 9.94
N VAL A 6 -29.37 -32.23 9.11
CA VAL A 6 -28.59 -31.43 8.12
C VAL A 6 -27.88 -30.33 8.86
N ALA A 7 -26.58 -30.50 9.07
CA ALA A 7 -25.72 -29.44 9.55
C ALA A 7 -25.52 -28.42 8.39
N THR A 8 -26.32 -27.37 8.39
CA THR A 8 -26.07 -26.15 7.61
C THR A 8 -24.99 -25.31 8.29
N GLY A 9 -23.76 -25.78 8.23
CA GLY A 9 -22.58 -25.03 8.65
C GLY A 9 -21.95 -24.37 7.43
N SER A 10 -21.96 -23.06 7.41
CA SER A 10 -21.28 -22.21 6.44
C SER A 10 -19.79 -22.54 6.40
N HIS A 11 -19.36 -23.41 5.47
CA HIS A 11 -17.95 -23.79 5.28
C HIS A 11 -17.12 -22.77 4.52
N TYR A 12 -17.64 -21.58 4.25
CA TYR A 12 -16.94 -20.53 3.48
C TYR A 12 -16.20 -19.49 4.33
N ASN A 13 -16.31 -19.52 5.67
CA ASN A 13 -15.82 -18.45 6.53
C ASN A 13 -14.42 -18.66 7.12
N HIS A 14 -13.61 -19.61 6.61
CA HIS A 14 -12.30 -19.91 7.21
C HIS A 14 -11.14 -19.89 6.21
N PHE A 15 -11.29 -19.26 5.05
CA PHE A 15 -10.30 -19.33 3.97
C PHE A 15 -9.37 -18.11 3.86
N LEU A 16 -9.40 -17.15 4.78
CA LEU A 16 -8.49 -16.02 4.74
C LEU A 16 -7.45 -16.16 5.85
N LEU A 17 -6.29 -16.76 5.53
CA LEU A 17 -5.09 -16.75 6.37
C LEU A 17 -4.18 -15.56 6.04
N LEU A 18 -4.38 -14.85 4.94
CA LEU A 18 -3.86 -13.50 4.81
C LEU A 18 -4.43 -12.71 5.98
N ASP A 19 -3.56 -12.16 6.81
CA ASP A 19 -3.97 -11.21 7.83
C ASP A 19 -4.54 -9.96 7.12
N ALA A 20 -5.82 -10.06 6.74
CA ALA A 20 -6.54 -9.00 6.04
C ALA A 20 -6.52 -7.69 6.82
N GLN A 21 -6.30 -7.78 8.13
CA GLN A 21 -6.09 -6.64 9.04
C GLN A 21 -4.76 -5.92 8.80
N SER A 22 -3.80 -6.57 8.15
CA SER A 22 -2.50 -5.98 7.81
C SER A 22 -2.45 -5.44 6.38
N VAL A 23 -3.55 -5.57 5.59
CA VAL A 23 -3.67 -5.02 4.24
C VAL A 23 -4.69 -3.90 4.22
N GLU A 24 -4.28 -2.71 3.81
CA GLU A 24 -5.10 -1.52 3.72
C GLU A 24 -5.30 -1.11 2.26
N VAL A 25 -6.55 -0.91 1.83
CA VAL A 25 -6.88 -0.33 0.54
C VAL A 25 -6.95 1.19 0.68
N VAL A 26 -6.17 1.90 -0.13
CA VAL A 26 -6.08 3.37 -0.09
C VAL A 26 -6.54 3.94 -1.42
N LEU A 27 -7.57 4.78 -1.39
CA LEU A 27 -8.09 5.49 -2.57
C LEU A 27 -7.63 6.94 -2.53
N VAL A 28 -6.86 7.38 -3.53
CA VAL A 28 -6.37 8.76 -3.61
C VAL A 28 -7.32 9.60 -4.45
N SER A 29 -7.88 10.63 -3.86
CA SER A 29 -8.75 11.63 -4.49
C SER A 29 -9.84 11.02 -5.40
N PRO A 30 -10.58 10.01 -4.93
CA PRO A 30 -11.65 9.40 -5.71
C PRO A 30 -12.74 10.42 -5.97
N ARG A 31 -13.27 10.44 -7.21
CA ARG A 31 -14.23 11.45 -7.64
C ARG A 31 -15.67 11.01 -7.53
N ASN A 32 -15.94 9.75 -7.83
CA ASN A 32 -17.29 9.22 -7.87
C ASN A 32 -17.61 8.38 -6.63
N PRO A 33 -18.54 8.80 -5.75
CA PRO A 33 -18.95 8.02 -4.59
C PRO A 33 -19.39 6.60 -4.94
N LEU A 34 -20.01 6.39 -6.11
CA LEU A 34 -20.42 5.06 -6.55
C LEU A 34 -19.22 4.11 -6.75
N ASN A 35 -18.07 4.64 -7.16
CA ASN A 35 -16.85 3.83 -7.26
C ASN A 35 -16.31 3.49 -5.88
N ILE A 36 -16.38 4.40 -4.91
CA ILE A 36 -15.97 4.13 -3.51
C ILE A 36 -16.85 3.02 -2.92
N GLY A 37 -18.17 3.11 -3.10
CA GLY A 37 -19.08 2.07 -2.66
C GLY A 37 -18.86 0.71 -3.35
N ALA A 38 -18.52 0.71 -4.65
CA ALA A 38 -18.15 -0.51 -5.37
C ALA A 38 -16.86 -1.13 -4.83
N VAL A 39 -15.88 -0.30 -4.44
CA VAL A 39 -14.65 -0.74 -3.75
C VAL A 39 -14.99 -1.39 -2.41
N ALA A 40 -15.79 -0.73 -1.58
CA ALA A 40 -16.21 -1.30 -0.28
C ALA A 40 -16.87 -2.68 -0.45
N ARG A 41 -17.74 -2.80 -1.46
CA ARG A 41 -18.35 -4.11 -1.80
C ARG A 41 -17.32 -5.15 -2.25
N ALA A 42 -16.37 -4.77 -3.09
CA ALA A 42 -15.30 -5.67 -3.52
C ALA A 42 -14.45 -6.14 -2.34
N MET A 43 -14.11 -5.22 -1.43
CA MET A 43 -13.37 -5.55 -0.19
C MET A 43 -14.14 -6.55 0.67
N ALA A 44 -15.42 -6.32 0.91
CA ALA A 44 -16.27 -7.24 1.67
C ALA A 44 -16.35 -8.65 1.03
N ASN A 45 -16.41 -8.74 -0.31
CA ASN A 45 -16.42 -10.02 -1.03
C ASN A 45 -15.16 -10.86 -0.78
N PHE A 46 -14.02 -10.22 -0.56
CA PHE A 46 -12.73 -10.89 -0.36
C PHE A 46 -12.22 -10.80 1.09
N GLY A 47 -13.06 -10.34 2.04
CA GLY A 47 -12.75 -10.34 3.47
C GLY A 47 -11.78 -9.26 3.94
N PHE A 48 -11.57 -8.21 3.14
CA PHE A 48 -10.77 -7.04 3.53
C PHE A 48 -11.68 -5.95 4.10
N ASP A 49 -11.26 -5.31 5.18
CA ASP A 49 -12.08 -4.33 5.91
C ASP A 49 -11.40 -2.98 6.17
N ARG A 50 -10.09 -2.85 5.82
CA ARG A 50 -9.35 -1.61 6.04
C ARG A 50 -9.36 -0.74 4.79
N LEU A 51 -10.26 0.23 4.76
CA LEU A 51 -10.38 1.22 3.71
C LEU A 51 -9.96 2.60 4.22
N THR A 52 -9.06 3.25 3.51
CA THR A 52 -8.73 4.67 3.72
C THR A 52 -8.98 5.45 2.43
N VAL A 53 -9.68 6.57 2.55
CA VAL A 53 -9.99 7.49 1.45
C VAL A 53 -9.21 8.78 1.68
N VAL A 54 -8.32 9.11 0.75
CA VAL A 54 -7.46 10.29 0.83
C VAL A 54 -8.07 11.42 0.02
N ALA A 55 -8.34 12.55 0.66
CA ALA A 55 -8.84 13.77 0.04
C ALA A 55 -9.98 13.49 -0.98
N PRO A 56 -11.10 12.89 -0.56
CA PRO A 56 -12.23 12.61 -1.45
C PRO A 56 -12.80 13.90 -2.05
N TYR A 57 -13.21 13.84 -3.32
CA TYR A 57 -13.78 15.01 -3.98
C TYR A 57 -15.16 15.38 -3.42
N GLU A 58 -15.99 14.36 -3.14
CA GLU A 58 -17.36 14.54 -2.63
C GLU A 58 -17.41 14.33 -1.11
N ALA A 59 -17.96 15.31 -0.37
CA ALA A 59 -18.03 15.25 1.09
C ALA A 59 -18.93 14.09 1.61
N HIS A 60 -19.97 13.74 0.86
CA HIS A 60 -20.98 12.73 1.24
C HIS A 60 -20.71 11.34 0.63
N TRP A 61 -19.45 11.02 0.33
CA TRP A 61 -19.08 9.76 -0.32
C TRP A 61 -19.49 8.51 0.49
N ARG A 62 -19.64 8.62 1.82
CA ARG A 62 -20.09 7.51 2.68
C ARG A 62 -21.54 7.11 2.46
N GLU A 63 -22.33 7.93 1.77
CA GLU A 63 -23.73 7.66 1.45
C GLU A 63 -23.90 6.90 0.12
N ALA A 64 -22.84 6.40 -0.46
CA ALA A 64 -22.84 5.75 -1.76
C ALA A 64 -23.70 4.48 -1.77
N ARG A 65 -24.78 4.50 -2.58
CA ARG A 65 -25.72 3.37 -2.70
C ARG A 65 -25.14 2.13 -3.33
N SER A 66 -23.96 2.20 -3.94
CA SER A 66 -23.27 1.07 -4.57
C SER A 66 -22.59 0.12 -3.55
N ALA A 67 -22.50 0.51 -2.27
CA ALA A 67 -21.96 -0.33 -1.19
C ALA A 67 -22.96 -1.40 -0.70
N VAL A 68 -23.68 -2.01 -1.62
CA VAL A 68 -24.67 -3.06 -1.30
C VAL A 68 -23.98 -4.23 -0.60
N GLY A 69 -24.44 -4.57 0.61
CA GLY A 69 -23.86 -5.62 1.43
C GLY A 69 -22.58 -5.23 2.21
N ALA A 70 -22.11 -3.98 2.07
CA ALA A 70 -20.93 -3.48 2.75
C ALA A 70 -21.09 -2.06 3.32
N PRO A 71 -22.26 -1.66 3.85
CA PRO A 71 -22.46 -0.31 4.36
C PRO A 71 -21.59 -0.03 5.58
N GLU A 72 -21.37 -1.00 6.45
CA GLU A 72 -20.55 -0.87 7.66
C GLU A 72 -19.08 -0.61 7.32
N LEU A 73 -18.54 -1.29 6.30
CA LEU A 73 -17.18 -1.06 5.81
C LEU A 73 -17.03 0.37 5.29
N LEU A 74 -18.01 0.84 4.51
CA LEU A 74 -18.00 2.20 3.98
C LEU A 74 -18.08 3.26 5.08
N GLN A 75 -18.95 3.05 6.08
CA GLN A 75 -19.08 3.95 7.23
C GLN A 75 -17.84 3.93 8.13
N GLY A 76 -17.22 2.77 8.33
CA GLY A 76 -16.00 2.59 9.11
C GLY A 76 -14.72 3.04 8.40
N ALA A 77 -14.79 3.36 7.10
CA ALA A 77 -13.63 3.75 6.33
C ALA A 77 -13.00 5.04 6.88
N LYS A 78 -11.67 5.06 6.94
CA LYS A 78 -10.92 6.24 7.37
C LYS A 78 -10.87 7.28 6.28
N GLU A 79 -10.77 8.53 6.69
CA GLU A 79 -10.48 9.64 5.81
C GLU A 79 -9.14 10.25 6.21
N SER A 80 -8.29 10.53 5.23
CA SER A 80 -6.98 11.13 5.45
C SER A 80 -6.81 12.35 4.54
N PRO A 81 -6.20 13.43 5.01
CA PRO A 81 -5.94 14.60 4.17
C PRO A 81 -4.85 14.34 3.13
N THR A 82 -3.91 13.43 3.41
CA THR A 82 -2.74 13.17 2.55
C THR A 82 -2.45 11.67 2.42
N LEU A 83 -1.83 11.29 1.29
CA LEU A 83 -1.35 9.92 1.10
C LEU A 83 -0.24 9.58 2.11
N ALA A 84 0.63 10.54 2.45
CA ALA A 84 1.68 10.37 3.45
C ALA A 84 1.14 9.88 4.80
N GLU A 85 0.08 10.54 5.28
CA GLU A 85 -0.57 10.16 6.55
C GLU A 85 -1.29 8.81 6.45
N ALA A 86 -1.97 8.57 5.32
CA ALA A 86 -2.69 7.31 5.09
C ALA A 86 -1.76 6.09 5.16
N VAL A 87 -0.56 6.18 4.57
CA VAL A 87 0.39 5.06 4.49
C VAL A 87 1.47 5.07 5.57
N ALA A 88 1.44 6.02 6.51
CA ALA A 88 2.52 6.22 7.49
C ALA A 88 2.86 4.95 8.29
N GLY A 89 1.89 4.12 8.59
CA GLY A 89 2.06 2.86 9.33
C GLY A 89 2.39 1.65 8.45
N CYS A 90 2.44 1.79 7.12
CA CYS A 90 2.67 0.67 6.22
C CYS A 90 4.17 0.50 5.94
N THR A 91 4.63 -0.74 5.89
CA THR A 91 6.03 -1.11 5.57
C THR A 91 6.23 -1.33 4.07
N LEU A 92 5.16 -1.76 3.36
CA LEU A 92 5.15 -1.89 1.91
C LEU A 92 3.95 -1.13 1.33
N VAL A 93 4.22 -0.11 0.53
CA VAL A 93 3.22 0.67 -0.20
C VAL A 93 3.30 0.30 -1.68
N ILE A 94 2.18 -0.20 -2.22
CA ILE A 94 2.06 -0.71 -3.58
C ILE A 94 1.13 0.21 -4.35
N GLY A 95 1.67 0.90 -5.35
CA GLY A 95 0.87 1.74 -6.25
C GLY A 95 0.31 0.94 -7.42
N THR A 96 -0.91 1.24 -7.84
CA THR A 96 -1.57 0.59 -8.97
C THR A 96 -1.71 1.55 -10.15
N GLY A 97 -1.65 1.03 -11.37
CA GLY A 97 -1.91 1.85 -12.54
C GLY A 97 -1.52 1.22 -13.87
N THR A 98 -1.89 1.88 -14.96
CA THR A 98 -1.40 1.57 -16.30
C THR A 98 -0.04 2.23 -16.46
N LEU A 99 1.03 1.44 -16.40
CA LEU A 99 2.41 1.92 -16.30
C LEU A 99 3.16 1.86 -17.64
N THR A 100 2.61 1.22 -18.64
CA THR A 100 3.22 0.95 -19.97
C THR A 100 3.78 2.20 -20.66
N ARG A 101 3.19 3.38 -20.43
CA ARG A 101 3.64 4.67 -20.99
C ARG A 101 4.42 5.53 -20.01
N ARG A 102 4.52 5.11 -18.76
CA ARG A 102 5.23 5.82 -17.69
C ARG A 102 6.47 5.02 -17.38
N LYS A 103 7.63 5.58 -17.47
CA LYS A 103 8.89 4.89 -17.08
C LYS A 103 9.16 5.17 -15.60
N PRO A 104 8.48 4.47 -14.67
CA PRO A 104 8.71 4.68 -13.25
C PRO A 104 10.10 4.19 -12.85
N GLU A 105 10.65 4.77 -11.80
CA GLU A 105 11.92 4.33 -11.22
C GLU A 105 11.75 3.11 -10.30
N GLN A 106 10.52 2.91 -9.82
CA GLN A 106 10.18 1.79 -8.95
C GLN A 106 10.10 0.48 -9.75
N ARG A 107 10.31 -0.63 -9.05
CA ARG A 107 10.05 -1.95 -9.60
C ARG A 107 8.56 -2.07 -9.97
N VAL A 108 8.28 -2.52 -11.17
CA VAL A 108 6.93 -2.84 -11.64
C VAL A 108 6.80 -4.35 -11.71
N VAL A 109 5.70 -4.89 -11.19
CA VAL A 109 5.34 -6.31 -11.30
C VAL A 109 3.95 -6.45 -11.94
N ALA A 110 3.74 -7.55 -12.63
CA ALA A 110 2.40 -7.94 -13.07
C ALA A 110 1.59 -8.43 -11.87
N LEU A 111 0.29 -8.21 -11.89
CA LEU A 111 -0.59 -8.60 -10.78
C LEU A 111 -0.44 -10.07 -10.34
N PRO A 112 -0.30 -11.06 -11.25
CA PRO A 112 -0.08 -12.45 -10.85
C PRO A 112 1.18 -12.70 -9.99
N ASP A 113 2.16 -11.81 -10.07
CA ASP A 113 3.44 -11.93 -9.35
C ASP A 113 3.43 -11.14 -8.02
N LEU A 114 2.31 -10.52 -7.67
CA LEU A 114 2.20 -9.67 -6.47
C LEU A 114 2.07 -10.50 -5.19
N ALA A 115 1.28 -11.57 -5.20
CA ALA A 115 0.92 -12.31 -4.00
C ALA A 115 2.13 -12.84 -3.20
N PRO A 116 3.19 -13.41 -3.81
CA PRO A 116 4.37 -13.85 -3.06
C PRO A 116 5.07 -12.70 -2.31
N LEU A 117 5.13 -11.51 -2.90
CA LEU A 117 5.78 -10.34 -2.28
C LEU A 117 4.97 -9.82 -1.10
N VAL A 118 3.65 -9.84 -1.22
CA VAL A 118 2.72 -9.49 -0.14
C VAL A 118 2.86 -10.47 1.02
N GLN A 119 2.86 -11.77 0.73
CA GLN A 119 3.00 -12.84 1.73
C GLN A 119 4.33 -12.75 2.48
N GLU A 120 5.44 -12.51 1.77
CA GLU A 120 6.76 -12.34 2.36
C GLU A 120 6.79 -11.16 3.34
N GLU A 121 6.20 -10.03 2.99
CA GLU A 121 6.14 -8.86 3.87
C GLU A 121 5.24 -9.10 5.09
N LEU A 122 4.08 -9.74 4.90
CA LEU A 122 3.19 -10.08 6.00
C LEU A 122 3.82 -11.10 6.97
N ALA A 123 4.57 -12.08 6.46
CA ALA A 123 5.29 -13.06 7.28
C ALA A 123 6.34 -12.41 8.19
N ARG A 124 6.88 -11.25 7.80
CA ARG A 124 7.78 -10.42 8.62
C ARG A 124 7.05 -9.49 9.61
N GLY A 125 5.73 -9.61 9.73
CA GLY A 125 4.90 -8.72 10.54
C GLY A 125 4.72 -7.34 9.93
N GLY A 126 4.93 -7.19 8.63
CA GLY A 126 4.75 -5.95 7.89
C GLY A 126 3.28 -5.58 7.69
N ARG A 127 3.05 -4.34 7.27
CA ARG A 127 1.72 -3.81 6.91
C ARG A 127 1.75 -3.26 5.49
N ILE A 128 0.72 -3.53 4.75
CA ILE A 128 0.66 -3.26 3.32
C ILE A 128 -0.41 -2.21 3.01
N ALA A 129 -0.09 -1.28 2.13
CA ALA A 129 -1.07 -0.41 1.50
C ALA A 129 -1.15 -0.73 0.00
N LEU A 130 -2.35 -1.04 -0.49
CA LEU A 130 -2.67 -1.06 -1.92
C LEU A 130 -3.28 0.30 -2.30
N VAL A 131 -2.56 1.09 -3.09
CA VAL A 131 -2.91 2.47 -3.40
C VAL A 131 -3.46 2.57 -4.81
N PHE A 132 -4.66 3.13 -4.91
CA PHE A 132 -5.37 3.35 -6.17
C PHE A 132 -5.58 4.86 -6.38
N GLY A 133 -5.31 5.33 -7.59
CA GLY A 133 -5.48 6.73 -7.96
C GLY A 133 -6.90 7.08 -8.42
N PRO A 134 -7.17 8.40 -8.65
CA PRO A 134 -8.44 8.85 -9.19
C PRO A 134 -8.69 8.28 -10.59
N GLU A 135 -9.98 8.07 -10.90
CA GLU A 135 -10.46 7.35 -12.08
C GLU A 135 -9.94 7.93 -13.41
N LYS A 136 -9.77 9.24 -13.46
CA LYS A 136 -9.43 9.92 -14.71
C LYS A 136 -7.94 9.86 -15.07
N HIS A 137 -7.07 9.96 -14.08
CA HIS A 137 -5.63 10.18 -14.29
C HIS A 137 -4.74 9.14 -13.63
N GLY A 138 -5.30 8.30 -12.75
CA GLY A 138 -4.53 7.38 -11.90
C GLY A 138 -3.63 8.16 -10.91
N LEU A 139 -2.69 7.47 -10.30
CA LEU A 139 -1.72 8.07 -9.38
C LEU A 139 -0.81 9.07 -10.09
N THR A 140 -0.56 10.21 -9.47
CA THR A 140 0.39 11.21 -9.95
C THR A 140 1.84 10.75 -9.72
N ARG A 141 2.82 11.47 -10.29
CA ARG A 141 4.24 11.21 -10.01
C ARG A 141 4.54 11.37 -8.51
N GLU A 142 3.92 12.35 -7.87
CA GLU A 142 4.06 12.56 -6.42
C GLU A 142 3.47 11.39 -5.64
N ASP A 143 2.28 10.90 -5.97
CA ASP A 143 1.68 9.73 -5.32
C ASP A 143 2.55 8.48 -5.49
N LEU A 144 3.07 8.25 -6.70
CA LEU A 144 3.96 7.13 -6.99
C LEU A 144 5.26 7.19 -6.17
N SER A 145 5.73 8.37 -5.80
CA SER A 145 6.95 8.50 -4.98
C SER A 145 6.79 7.94 -3.56
N TRP A 146 5.57 7.71 -3.10
CA TRP A 146 5.25 7.06 -1.83
C TRP A 146 5.28 5.52 -1.92
N CYS A 147 5.34 4.96 -3.13
CA CYS A 147 5.28 3.52 -3.37
C CYS A 147 6.67 2.92 -3.49
N GLN A 148 6.91 1.79 -2.82
CA GLN A 148 8.11 0.98 -3.01
C GLN A 148 8.00 0.09 -4.24
N LEU A 149 6.77 -0.37 -4.54
CA LEU A 149 6.45 -1.29 -5.60
C LEU A 149 5.27 -0.75 -6.41
N LEU A 150 5.26 -1.03 -7.69
CA LEU A 150 4.13 -0.73 -8.56
C LEU A 150 3.58 -2.03 -9.15
N VAL A 151 2.26 -2.13 -9.21
CA VAL A 151 1.58 -3.28 -9.82
C VAL A 151 0.78 -2.84 -11.04
N GLU A 152 0.93 -3.58 -12.11
CA GLU A 152 0.14 -3.43 -13.33
C GLU A 152 -0.80 -4.62 -13.49
N ILE A 153 -2.09 -4.33 -13.69
CA ILE A 153 -3.08 -5.36 -14.01
C ILE A 153 -2.96 -5.63 -15.52
N PRO A 154 -2.62 -6.86 -15.94
CA PRO A 154 -2.58 -7.19 -17.36
C PRO A 154 -3.95 -7.01 -18.01
N THR A 155 -4.04 -6.09 -18.97
CA THR A 155 -5.26 -5.76 -19.70
C THR A 155 -4.98 -5.72 -21.20
N ASP A 156 -6.04 -5.72 -22.02
CA ASP A 156 -5.91 -5.53 -23.46
C ASP A 156 -5.36 -4.11 -23.75
N ALA A 157 -4.38 -4.01 -24.65
CA ALA A 157 -3.73 -2.74 -25.00
C ALA A 157 -4.70 -1.70 -25.59
N ARG A 158 -5.82 -2.13 -26.14
CA ARG A 158 -6.88 -1.24 -26.66
C ARG A 158 -7.71 -0.60 -25.57
N GLN A 159 -7.81 -1.25 -24.39
CA GLN A 159 -8.55 -0.78 -23.23
C GLN A 159 -7.73 -1.02 -21.94
N PRO A 160 -6.65 -0.27 -21.73
CA PRO A 160 -5.69 -0.55 -20.66
C PRO A 160 -6.17 -0.08 -19.28
N SER A 161 -7.17 0.77 -19.21
CA SER A 161 -7.70 1.29 -17.93
C SER A 161 -8.93 0.52 -17.50
N MET A 162 -9.03 0.26 -16.19
CA MET A 162 -10.19 -0.38 -15.56
C MET A 162 -10.97 0.64 -14.69
N ASN A 163 -12.25 0.37 -14.48
CA ASN A 163 -13.01 1.05 -13.44
C ASN A 163 -12.37 0.80 -12.07
N LEU A 164 -12.41 1.80 -11.17
CA LEU A 164 -11.76 1.74 -9.87
C LEU A 164 -12.23 0.52 -9.04
N GLY A 165 -13.54 0.30 -8.94
CA GLY A 165 -14.08 -0.85 -8.21
C GLY A 165 -13.66 -2.20 -8.81
N GLN A 166 -13.59 -2.28 -10.15
CA GLN A 166 -13.10 -3.49 -10.84
C GLN A 166 -11.60 -3.72 -10.60
N ALA A 167 -10.79 -2.67 -10.67
CA ALA A 167 -9.35 -2.79 -10.41
C ALA A 167 -9.08 -3.29 -8.99
N VAL A 168 -9.76 -2.73 -7.99
CA VAL A 168 -9.67 -3.21 -6.61
C VAL A 168 -10.13 -4.66 -6.51
N ALA A 169 -11.28 -5.02 -7.10
CA ALA A 169 -11.79 -6.38 -7.04
C ALA A 169 -10.80 -7.41 -7.61
N VAL A 170 -10.18 -7.11 -8.75
CA VAL A 170 -9.21 -8.01 -9.40
C VAL A 170 -7.94 -8.15 -8.55
N CYS A 171 -7.42 -7.05 -7.98
CA CYS A 171 -6.26 -7.10 -7.08
C CYS A 171 -6.55 -7.95 -5.83
N LEU A 172 -7.68 -7.72 -5.17
CA LEU A 172 -8.04 -8.45 -3.96
C LEU A 172 -8.37 -9.91 -4.23
N TYR A 173 -9.02 -10.21 -5.38
CA TYR A 173 -9.24 -11.57 -5.82
C TYR A 173 -7.93 -12.33 -6.00
N GLU A 174 -6.95 -11.74 -6.68
CA GLU A 174 -5.65 -12.36 -6.92
C GLU A 174 -4.93 -12.67 -5.60
N LEU A 175 -4.93 -11.73 -4.65
CA LEU A 175 -4.34 -11.95 -3.34
C LEU A 175 -5.05 -13.06 -2.56
N ALA A 176 -6.39 -13.05 -2.52
CA ALA A 176 -7.18 -14.05 -1.80
C ALA A 176 -7.11 -15.44 -2.46
N SER A 177 -7.19 -15.52 -3.80
CA SER A 177 -7.18 -16.79 -4.53
C SER A 177 -5.82 -17.49 -4.49
N ARG A 178 -4.72 -16.75 -4.51
CA ARG A 178 -3.38 -17.33 -4.38
C ARG A 178 -3.12 -17.89 -3.00
N GLU A 179 -3.66 -17.27 -1.98
CA GLU A 179 -3.60 -17.79 -0.61
C GLU A 179 -4.31 -19.15 -0.52
N VAL A 180 -5.55 -19.24 -1.04
CA VAL A 180 -6.30 -20.49 -1.08
C VAL A 180 -5.54 -21.56 -1.88
N ALA A 181 -4.96 -21.20 -3.02
CA ALA A 181 -4.17 -22.13 -3.83
C ALA A 181 -2.92 -22.63 -3.10
N ALA A 182 -2.22 -21.75 -2.39
CA ALA A 182 -1.04 -22.12 -1.59
C ALA A 182 -1.41 -23.08 -0.45
N GLN A 183 -2.53 -22.89 0.21
CA GLN A 183 -3.00 -23.78 1.27
C GLN A 183 -3.39 -25.15 0.73
N LEU A 184 -4.08 -25.22 -0.41
CA LEU A 184 -4.43 -26.47 -1.05
C LEU A 184 -3.19 -27.24 -1.55
N ALA A 185 -2.16 -26.52 -1.98
CA ALA A 185 -0.86 -27.11 -2.36
C ALA A 185 0.01 -27.49 -1.15
N GLY A 186 -0.03 -26.72 -0.07
CA GLY A 186 0.76 -26.89 1.15
C GLY A 186 0.29 -28.04 2.06
N SER A 187 -0.81 -28.72 1.72
CA SER A 187 -1.14 -30.01 2.31
C SER A 187 -0.18 -31.14 1.84
N ALA A 188 0.73 -30.87 0.90
CA ALA A 188 1.90 -31.67 0.59
C ALA A 188 3.11 -30.95 1.26
N GLU A 189 3.67 -31.57 2.30
CA GLU A 189 4.79 -31.08 3.10
C GLU A 189 5.91 -30.46 2.24
N VAL A 190 5.97 -29.14 2.14
CA VAL A 190 7.16 -28.41 1.73
C VAL A 190 7.85 -27.99 3.02
N PRO A 191 9.12 -28.40 3.27
CA PRO A 191 9.85 -27.95 4.45
C PRO A 191 9.89 -26.43 4.46
N ALA A 192 9.44 -25.83 5.55
CA ALA A 192 9.60 -24.40 5.78
C ALA A 192 11.11 -24.10 5.70
N GLN A 193 11.54 -23.44 4.63
CA GLN A 193 12.83 -22.78 4.64
C GLN A 193 12.75 -21.74 5.75
N GLU A 194 13.66 -21.87 6.71
CA GLU A 194 13.85 -20.91 7.79
C GLU A 194 13.90 -19.52 7.15
N ALA A 195 12.89 -18.69 7.42
CA ALA A 195 12.93 -17.28 7.06
C ALA A 195 14.15 -16.73 7.79
N GLU A 196 15.24 -16.46 7.05
CA GLU A 196 16.38 -15.76 7.60
C GLU A 196 15.87 -14.55 8.36
N ASP A 197 16.46 -14.30 9.52
CA ASP A 197 16.12 -13.27 10.51
C ASP A 197 16.35 -11.85 9.92
N SER A 198 15.71 -11.59 8.77
CA SER A 198 15.76 -10.30 8.08
C SER A 198 14.93 -9.30 8.89
N PRO A 199 15.56 -8.24 9.40
CA PRO A 199 14.84 -7.26 10.21
C PRO A 199 13.70 -6.63 9.42
N ALA A 200 12.55 -6.44 10.06
CA ALA A 200 11.38 -5.82 9.46
C ALA A 200 11.75 -4.49 8.78
N ALA A 201 11.18 -4.24 7.61
CA ALA A 201 11.35 -2.99 6.88
C ALA A 201 10.81 -1.81 7.69
N ALA A 202 11.39 -0.63 7.52
CA ALA A 202 10.93 0.57 8.21
C ALA A 202 9.56 1.02 7.69
N ALA A 203 8.69 1.44 8.60
CA ALA A 203 7.41 2.04 8.25
C ALA A 203 7.59 3.30 7.38
N SER A 204 6.65 3.55 6.46
CA SER A 204 6.70 4.68 5.52
C SER A 204 6.86 6.02 6.25
N GLY A 205 6.21 6.19 7.40
CA GLY A 205 6.37 7.39 8.24
C GLY A 205 7.78 7.55 8.81
N SER A 206 8.46 6.46 9.20
CA SER A 206 9.85 6.50 9.66
C SER A 206 10.80 6.93 8.53
N LEU A 207 10.57 6.44 7.31
CA LEU A 207 11.33 6.84 6.12
C LEU A 207 11.11 8.32 5.79
N ASP A 208 9.89 8.82 5.96
CA ASP A 208 9.58 10.24 5.70
C ASP A 208 10.24 11.17 6.72
N LEU A 209 10.26 10.79 8.00
CA LEU A 209 11.01 11.51 9.04
C LEU A 209 12.52 11.56 8.73
N LEU A 210 13.08 10.45 8.24
CA LEU A 210 14.47 10.39 7.82
C LEU A 210 14.72 11.29 6.61
N ALA A 211 13.85 11.24 5.59
CA ALA A 211 13.94 12.10 4.41
C ALA A 211 13.95 13.58 4.80
N GLY A 212 13.04 13.99 5.69
CA GLY A 212 12.98 15.37 6.19
C GLY A 212 14.27 15.82 6.88
N ALA A 213 14.88 14.98 7.72
CA ALA A 213 16.13 15.29 8.39
C ALA A 213 17.32 15.40 7.39
N ILE A 214 17.36 14.57 6.37
CA ILE A 214 18.36 14.64 5.30
C ILE A 214 18.17 15.92 4.48
N GLU A 215 16.95 16.26 4.08
CA GLU A 215 16.65 17.51 3.35
C GLU A 215 17.08 18.75 4.13
N GLU A 216 16.78 18.79 5.41
CA GLU A 216 17.16 19.89 6.28
C GLU A 216 18.69 20.04 6.35
N ALA A 217 19.42 18.92 6.41
CA ALA A 217 20.89 18.93 6.39
C ALA A 217 21.43 19.38 5.03
N MET A 218 20.85 18.95 3.93
CA MET A 218 21.21 19.40 2.58
C MET A 218 20.97 20.90 2.39
N ALA A 219 19.88 21.42 2.92
CA ALA A 219 19.60 22.86 2.88
C ALA A 219 20.58 23.66 3.76
N ALA A 220 20.83 23.22 4.99
CA ALA A 220 21.72 23.89 5.95
C ALA A 220 23.18 23.87 5.51
N SER A 221 23.62 22.84 4.78
CA SER A 221 24.97 22.74 4.20
C SER A 221 25.16 23.49 2.88
N GLY A 222 24.07 24.03 2.30
CA GLY A 222 24.12 24.67 0.98
C GLY A 222 24.14 23.67 -0.20
N TYR A 223 24.06 22.37 0.06
CA TYR A 223 24.04 21.34 -0.99
C TYR A 223 22.78 21.42 -1.86
N SER A 224 21.63 21.78 -1.27
CA SER A 224 20.36 21.89 -1.96
C SER A 224 19.90 23.34 -2.07
N PRO A 225 20.20 24.05 -3.17
CA PRO A 225 19.69 25.39 -3.41
C PRO A 225 18.15 25.37 -3.54
N ARG A 226 17.50 26.49 -3.18
CA ARG A 226 16.03 26.61 -3.13
C ARG A 226 15.32 26.13 -4.39
N SER A 227 15.90 26.36 -5.57
CA SER A 227 15.35 25.94 -6.86
C SER A 227 15.34 24.43 -7.08
N MET A 228 16.15 23.66 -6.36
CA MET A 228 16.28 22.20 -6.49
C MET A 228 15.63 21.42 -5.35
N GLN A 229 15.14 22.06 -4.30
CA GLN A 229 14.63 21.39 -3.11
C GLN A 229 13.48 20.41 -3.43
N GLY A 230 12.55 20.77 -4.33
CA GLY A 230 11.45 19.89 -4.72
C GLY A 230 11.91 18.63 -5.45
N ALA A 231 12.89 18.77 -6.37
CA ALA A 231 13.48 17.63 -7.09
C ALA A 231 14.24 16.72 -6.13
N ASN A 232 15.10 17.30 -5.28
CA ASN A 232 15.90 16.54 -4.31
C ASN A 232 15.01 15.79 -3.31
N ARG A 233 13.88 16.37 -2.89
CA ARG A 233 12.90 15.71 -2.02
C ARG A 233 12.30 14.46 -2.69
N HIS A 234 11.89 14.58 -3.94
CA HIS A 234 11.33 13.48 -4.70
C HIS A 234 12.34 12.34 -4.86
N ASP A 235 13.55 12.67 -5.31
CA ASP A 235 14.62 11.70 -5.55
C ASP A 235 15.07 11.00 -4.26
N LEU A 236 15.17 11.75 -3.15
CA LEU A 236 15.51 11.20 -1.84
C LEU A 236 14.43 10.23 -1.35
N ARG A 237 13.15 10.56 -1.54
CA ARG A 237 12.05 9.68 -1.17
C ARG A 237 12.10 8.36 -1.93
N LEU A 238 12.34 8.40 -3.24
CA LEU A 238 12.52 7.20 -4.07
C LEU A 238 13.74 6.39 -3.64
N LEU A 239 14.88 7.06 -3.37
CA LEU A 239 16.10 6.41 -2.93
C LEU A 239 15.89 5.62 -1.63
N LEU A 240 15.31 6.24 -0.60
CA LEU A 240 15.08 5.59 0.69
C LEU A 240 14.14 4.38 0.57
N ARG A 241 13.11 4.48 -0.27
CA ARG A 241 12.19 3.35 -0.52
C ARG A 241 12.85 2.21 -1.28
N ARG A 242 13.71 2.53 -2.24
CA ARG A 242 14.48 1.51 -2.98
C ARG A 242 15.51 0.81 -2.09
N LEU A 243 16.14 1.52 -1.16
CA LEU A 243 17.08 0.95 -0.21
C LEU A 243 16.41 0.07 0.84
N ALA A 244 15.11 0.27 1.09
CA ALA A 244 14.30 -0.46 2.04
C ALA A 244 15.02 -0.73 3.38
N PRO A 245 15.56 0.30 4.07
CA PRO A 245 16.32 0.10 5.30
C PRO A 245 15.42 -0.47 6.40
N SER A 246 16.01 -1.23 7.32
CA SER A 246 15.29 -1.71 8.50
C SER A 246 14.90 -0.55 9.42
N GLU A 247 13.89 -0.76 10.27
CA GLU A 247 13.49 0.25 11.28
C GLU A 247 14.68 0.63 12.20
N ARG A 248 15.55 -0.33 12.51
CA ARG A 248 16.76 -0.11 13.32
C ARG A 248 17.76 0.80 12.61
N ASP A 249 18.01 0.56 11.32
CA ASP A 249 18.96 1.35 10.54
C ASP A 249 18.41 2.74 10.25
N THR A 250 17.13 2.86 9.96
CA THR A 250 16.42 4.13 9.80
C THR A 250 16.60 5.02 11.03
N ARG A 251 16.40 4.47 12.24
CA ARG A 251 16.62 5.23 13.50
C ARG A 251 18.07 5.66 13.67
N ARG A 252 19.04 4.81 13.34
CA ARG A 252 20.47 5.13 13.42
C ARG A 252 20.85 6.25 12.49
N ILE A 253 20.42 6.18 11.22
CA ILE A 253 20.71 7.20 10.21
C ILE A 253 20.02 8.52 10.59
N LEU A 254 18.76 8.47 11.06
CA LEU A 254 18.04 9.64 11.55
C LEU A 254 18.79 10.32 12.72
N GLY A 255 19.31 9.55 13.67
CA GLY A 255 20.12 10.05 14.78
C GLY A 255 21.39 10.76 14.31
N LEU A 256 22.07 10.20 13.31
CA LEU A 256 23.25 10.81 12.68
C LEU A 256 22.90 12.17 12.06
N PHE A 257 21.86 12.23 11.23
CA PHE A 257 21.47 13.49 10.57
C PHE A 257 21.00 14.56 11.55
N ARG A 258 20.28 14.18 12.60
CA ARG A 258 19.94 15.11 13.70
C ARG A 258 21.19 15.68 14.38
N ARG A 259 22.23 14.88 14.57
CA ARG A 259 23.52 15.35 15.12
C ARG A 259 24.25 16.29 14.17
N ILE A 260 24.25 15.98 12.87
CA ILE A 260 24.82 16.87 11.84
C ILE A 260 24.11 18.21 11.85
N LEU A 261 22.77 18.22 11.81
CA LEU A 261 21.95 19.43 11.86
C LEU A 261 22.24 20.27 13.09
N PHE A 262 22.37 19.64 14.25
CA PHE A 262 22.71 20.33 15.47
C PHE A 262 24.06 21.07 15.39
N ARG A 263 25.04 20.43 14.72
CA ARG A 263 26.37 21.07 14.50
C ARG A 263 26.29 22.20 13.47
N LEU A 264 25.62 22.00 12.36
CA LEU A 264 25.47 23.02 11.32
C LEU A 264 24.76 24.28 11.82
N ARG A 265 23.82 24.14 12.76
CA ARG A 265 23.11 25.29 13.36
C ARG A 265 23.92 26.07 14.39
N ARG A 266 24.97 25.48 14.99
CA ARG A 266 25.81 26.14 16.00
C ARG A 266 26.99 26.91 15.41
N GLY A 267 27.29 26.69 14.10
CA GLY A 267 28.50 27.27 13.50
C GLY A 267 29.78 26.55 13.95
N PRO A 268 30.94 26.86 13.34
CA PRO A 268 32.21 26.42 13.87
C PRO A 268 32.48 27.12 15.23
N ASP A 269 32.92 26.33 16.21
CA ASP A 269 33.42 26.82 17.50
C ASP A 269 34.68 27.63 17.26
#